data_03ec9503dff77671a6b8158c5a2ded9f
#
_entry.id   03ec9503dff77671a6b8158c5a2ded9f
#
_cell.length_a   1.000
_cell.length_b   1.000
_cell.length_c   1.000
_cell.angle_alpha   90.00
_cell.angle_beta   90.00
_cell.angle_gamma   90.00
#
_symmetry.space_group_name_H-M   'P 1'
#
loop_
_entity.id
_entity.type
_entity.pdbx_description
1 polymer ?
#
loop_
_entity_poly.entity_id
_entity_poly.type
_entity_poly.pdbx_seq_one_letter_code
_entity_poly.pdbx_strand_id
1 'polypeptide(L)'
;MIDHLTLRLATRADSTQIAAMSRDLIERGLGWSWTPRRVLRSIGDAHTNVVVALEAQRLAGFGIMKYHDDEAHLLLLAVRETDRRRGIGAALVTWLEKAALVSGVGQVYLEARMSNLQARAFYRQLGYREVQTVPGYYQGVEPGVRMAKDLWLDRGINEDFT
;
A
#
# COMPACT_ATOMS: atom_id res chain seq x y z
N MET A 1 16.76 4.93 -12.37
CA MET A 1 15.77 4.69 -13.42
C MET A 1 15.25 3.27 -13.30
N ILE A 2 13.92 3.10 -13.37
CA ILE A 2 13.31 1.78 -13.18
C ILE A 2 12.96 1.24 -14.56
N ASP A 3 13.96 0.82 -15.30
CA ASP A 3 13.77 0.23 -16.61
C ASP A 3 13.13 -1.16 -16.45
N HIS A 4 12.16 -1.47 -17.31
CA HIS A 4 11.45 -2.74 -17.33
C HIS A 4 10.51 -2.99 -16.12
N LEU A 5 10.18 -1.95 -15.35
CA LEU A 5 9.17 -2.08 -14.29
C LEU A 5 7.77 -2.05 -14.91
N THR A 6 6.98 -3.06 -14.60
CA THR A 6 5.58 -3.15 -15.02
C THR A 6 4.71 -3.16 -13.78
N LEU A 7 3.69 -2.29 -13.75
CA LEU A 7 2.64 -2.32 -12.72
C LEU A 7 1.36 -2.83 -13.37
N ARG A 8 0.74 -3.82 -12.74
CA ARG A 8 -0.54 -4.38 -13.19
C ARG A 8 -1.35 -4.90 -12.02
N LEU A 9 -2.62 -5.11 -12.23
CA LEU A 9 -3.44 -5.81 -11.25
C LEU A 9 -2.95 -7.25 -11.09
N ALA A 10 -3.00 -7.74 -9.86
CA ALA A 10 -2.61 -9.11 -9.53
C ALA A 10 -3.59 -10.10 -10.15
N THR A 11 -3.07 -11.24 -10.54
CA THR A 11 -3.87 -12.41 -10.93
C THR A 11 -3.84 -13.44 -9.80
N ARG A 12 -4.69 -14.45 -9.90
CA ARG A 12 -4.74 -15.52 -8.90
C ARG A 12 -3.37 -16.21 -8.72
N ALA A 13 -2.59 -16.29 -9.79
CA ALA A 13 -1.26 -16.90 -9.75
C ALA A 13 -0.26 -16.13 -8.88
N ASP A 14 -0.51 -14.84 -8.62
CA ASP A 14 0.39 -14.01 -7.81
C ASP A 14 0.16 -14.20 -6.30
N SER A 15 -0.95 -14.81 -5.90
CA SER A 15 -1.40 -14.83 -4.50
C SER A 15 -0.40 -15.46 -3.54
N THR A 16 0.26 -16.55 -3.93
CA THR A 16 1.23 -17.25 -3.08
C THR A 16 2.45 -16.38 -2.79
N GLN A 17 3.00 -15.72 -3.81
CA GLN A 17 4.16 -14.85 -3.64
C GLN A 17 3.81 -13.60 -2.83
N ILE A 18 2.64 -12.99 -3.07
CA ILE A 18 2.17 -11.83 -2.30
C ILE A 18 2.04 -12.20 -0.83
N ALA A 19 1.40 -13.34 -0.53
CA ALA A 19 1.22 -13.79 0.85
C ALA A 19 2.55 -14.07 1.53
N ALA A 20 3.50 -14.68 0.83
CA ALA A 20 4.84 -14.91 1.37
C ALA A 20 5.59 -13.60 1.64
N MET A 21 5.46 -12.61 0.77
CA MET A 21 6.06 -11.29 1.00
C MET A 21 5.44 -10.59 2.20
N SER A 22 4.12 -10.67 2.39
CA SER A 22 3.47 -10.10 3.57
C SER A 22 3.99 -10.76 4.85
N ARG A 23 4.08 -12.09 4.86
CA ARG A 23 4.63 -12.82 6.00
C ARG A 23 6.03 -12.34 6.38
N ASP A 24 6.89 -12.20 5.39
CA ASP A 24 8.33 -11.98 5.62
C ASP A 24 8.67 -10.50 5.82
N LEU A 25 7.92 -9.58 5.20
CA LEU A 25 8.25 -8.15 5.17
C LEU A 25 7.33 -7.30 6.04
N ILE A 26 6.05 -7.66 6.17
CA ILE A 26 5.06 -6.85 6.88
C ILE A 26 4.72 -7.47 8.23
N GLU A 27 4.43 -8.76 8.26
CA GLU A 27 3.92 -9.45 9.46
C GLU A 27 5.03 -10.10 10.30
N ARG A 28 6.27 -9.69 10.08
CA ARG A 28 7.41 -10.22 10.82
C ARG A 28 7.22 -9.99 12.31
N GLY A 29 7.33 -11.06 13.10
CA GLY A 29 7.11 -11.01 14.55
C GLY A 29 5.65 -11.07 14.97
N LEU A 30 4.73 -11.19 14.00
CA LEU A 30 3.29 -11.35 14.23
C LEU A 30 2.83 -12.69 13.66
N GLY A 31 1.61 -13.11 14.02
CA GLY A 31 0.99 -14.26 13.37
C GLY A 31 0.68 -13.96 11.91
N TRP A 32 0.84 -14.95 11.04
CA TRP A 32 0.58 -14.79 9.61
C TRP A 32 -0.92 -14.74 9.33
N SER A 33 -1.44 -13.55 9.04
CA SER A 33 -2.87 -13.34 8.77
C SER A 33 -3.18 -13.19 7.28
N TRP A 34 -2.24 -12.66 6.48
CA TRP A 34 -2.43 -12.49 5.04
C TRP A 34 -1.97 -13.74 4.28
N THR A 35 -2.75 -14.81 4.45
CA THR A 35 -2.53 -16.10 3.79
C THR A 35 -2.86 -16.01 2.30
N PRO A 36 -2.42 -16.98 1.48
CA PRO A 36 -2.80 -17.01 0.07
C PRO A 36 -4.31 -16.96 -0.16
N ARG A 37 -5.09 -17.61 0.69
CA ARG A 37 -6.56 -17.58 0.60
C ARG A 37 -7.11 -16.17 0.81
N ARG A 38 -6.57 -15.43 1.78
CA ARG A 38 -7.00 -14.05 2.04
C ARG A 38 -6.62 -13.12 0.89
N VAL A 39 -5.42 -13.29 0.33
CA VAL A 39 -4.99 -12.54 -0.86
C VAL A 39 -5.92 -12.82 -2.04
N LEU A 40 -6.26 -14.09 -2.26
CA LEU A 40 -7.20 -14.47 -3.32
C LEU A 40 -8.56 -13.79 -3.17
N ARG A 41 -9.08 -13.71 -1.94
CA ARG A 41 -10.34 -13.01 -1.69
C ARG A 41 -10.24 -11.52 -2.04
N SER A 42 -9.13 -10.89 -1.71
CA SER A 42 -8.89 -9.48 -2.04
C SER A 42 -8.79 -9.27 -3.56
N ILE A 43 -8.12 -10.17 -4.27
CA ILE A 43 -8.02 -10.12 -5.74
C ILE A 43 -9.41 -10.20 -6.38
N GLY A 44 -10.29 -11.03 -5.84
CA GLY A 44 -11.65 -11.19 -6.37
C GLY A 44 -12.65 -10.16 -5.88
N ASP A 45 -12.30 -9.28 -4.95
CA ASP A 45 -13.21 -8.29 -4.39
C ASP A 45 -13.35 -7.10 -5.33
N ALA A 46 -14.58 -6.76 -5.70
CA ALA A 46 -14.89 -5.65 -6.60
C ALA A 46 -14.48 -4.28 -6.05
N HIS A 47 -14.31 -4.16 -4.72
CA HIS A 47 -13.97 -2.90 -4.05
C HIS A 47 -12.50 -2.86 -3.59
N THR A 48 -11.67 -3.76 -4.10
CA THR A 48 -10.27 -3.86 -3.70
C THR A 48 -9.39 -3.97 -4.93
N ASN A 49 -8.30 -3.21 -4.96
CA ASN A 49 -7.23 -3.39 -5.94
C ASN A 49 -6.03 -4.03 -5.28
N VAL A 50 -5.54 -5.09 -5.89
CA VAL A 50 -4.24 -5.69 -5.58
C VAL A 50 -3.36 -5.41 -6.79
N VAL A 51 -2.35 -4.59 -6.61
CA VAL A 51 -1.42 -4.21 -7.68
C VAL A 51 -0.06 -4.83 -7.41
N VAL A 52 0.59 -5.32 -8.46
CA VAL A 52 1.93 -5.89 -8.39
C VAL A 52 2.89 -5.08 -9.24
N ALA A 53 4.12 -4.96 -8.76
CA ALA A 53 5.23 -4.39 -9.51
C ALA A 53 6.16 -5.52 -9.91
N LEU A 54 6.37 -5.66 -11.21
CA LEU A 54 7.19 -6.72 -11.79
C LEU A 54 8.37 -6.11 -12.51
N GLU A 55 9.52 -6.68 -12.28
CA GLU A 55 10.74 -6.36 -13.03
C GLU A 55 11.22 -7.63 -13.72
N ALA A 56 11.21 -7.63 -15.04
CA ALA A 56 11.54 -8.81 -15.85
C ALA A 56 10.74 -10.05 -15.38
N GLN A 57 9.45 -9.87 -15.14
CA GLN A 57 8.50 -10.89 -14.67
C GLN A 57 8.76 -11.40 -13.25
N ARG A 58 9.69 -10.80 -12.51
CA ARG A 58 9.94 -11.10 -11.11
C ARG A 58 9.15 -10.12 -10.22
N LEU A 59 8.43 -10.64 -9.23
CA LEU A 59 7.67 -9.82 -8.30
C LEU A 59 8.62 -9.02 -7.40
N ALA A 60 8.66 -7.70 -7.60
CA ALA A 60 9.48 -6.79 -6.80
C ALA A 60 8.72 -6.17 -5.64
N GLY A 61 7.41 -6.00 -5.77
CA GLY A 61 6.59 -5.41 -4.74
C GLY A 61 5.10 -5.53 -5.05
N PHE A 62 4.27 -5.16 -4.08
CA PHE A 62 2.81 -5.17 -4.25
C PHE A 62 2.15 -4.17 -3.31
N GLY A 63 0.91 -3.81 -3.61
CA GLY A 63 0.07 -3.03 -2.73
C GLY A 63 -1.37 -3.52 -2.78
N ILE A 64 -2.09 -3.38 -1.67
CA ILE A 64 -3.51 -3.72 -1.57
C ILE A 64 -4.25 -2.52 -1.01
N MET A 65 -5.24 -2.03 -1.76
CA MET A 65 -6.06 -0.89 -1.37
C MET A 65 -7.53 -1.28 -1.46
N LYS A 66 -8.27 -1.05 -0.37
CA LYS A 66 -9.72 -1.25 -0.35
C LYS A 66 -10.42 0.11 -0.43
N TYR A 67 -11.41 0.21 -1.31
CA TYR A 67 -12.16 1.44 -1.55
C TYR A 67 -13.50 1.38 -0.84
N HIS A 68 -13.78 2.39 -0.01
CA HIS A 68 -15.08 2.64 0.61
C HIS A 68 -15.75 3.82 -0.11
N ASP A 69 -16.90 4.27 0.35
CA ASP A 69 -17.64 5.33 -0.34
C ASP A 69 -16.87 6.66 -0.34
N ASP A 70 -16.27 7.04 0.81
CA ASP A 70 -15.63 8.33 1.00
C ASP A 70 -14.12 8.26 1.13
N GLU A 71 -13.57 7.08 1.40
CA GLU A 71 -12.15 6.92 1.68
C GLU A 71 -11.63 5.58 1.20
N ALA A 72 -10.34 5.50 0.96
CA ALA A 72 -9.64 4.28 0.61
C ALA A 72 -8.66 3.92 1.71
N HIS A 73 -8.51 2.62 1.97
CA HIS A 73 -7.61 2.09 2.98
C HIS A 73 -6.48 1.31 2.31
N LEU A 74 -5.27 1.83 2.42
CA LEU A 74 -4.08 1.09 1.98
C LEU A 74 -3.77 0.04 3.04
N LEU A 75 -4.14 -1.20 2.75
CA LEU A 75 -4.04 -2.30 3.70
C LEU A 75 -2.63 -2.86 3.82
N LEU A 76 -1.94 -3.02 2.68
CA LEU A 76 -0.59 -3.56 2.62
C LEU A 76 0.20 -2.87 1.52
N LEU A 77 1.48 -2.66 1.78
CA LEU A 77 2.46 -2.23 0.80
C LEU A 77 3.80 -2.86 1.16
N ALA A 78 4.43 -3.52 0.21
CA ALA A 78 5.75 -4.10 0.44
C ALA A 78 6.57 -4.06 -0.85
N VAL A 79 7.88 -3.85 -0.68
CA VAL A 79 8.89 -3.94 -1.74
C VAL A 79 10.01 -4.83 -1.20
N ARG A 80 10.50 -5.77 -2.01
CA ARG A 80 11.62 -6.63 -1.61
C ARG A 80 12.82 -5.78 -1.21
N GLU A 81 13.54 -6.21 -0.18
CA GLU A 81 14.69 -5.43 0.34
C GLU A 81 15.72 -5.13 -0.75
N THR A 82 15.96 -6.07 -1.65
CA THR A 82 16.91 -5.90 -2.75
C THR A 82 16.45 -4.86 -3.78
N ASP A 83 15.17 -4.54 -3.80
CA ASP A 83 14.57 -3.64 -4.80
C ASP A 83 14.19 -2.27 -4.21
N ARG A 84 14.50 -2.03 -2.93
CA ARG A 84 14.20 -0.76 -2.26
C ARG A 84 15.07 0.38 -2.78
N ARG A 85 14.65 1.62 -2.49
CA ARG A 85 15.32 2.87 -2.89
C ARG A 85 15.39 3.08 -4.40
N ARG A 86 14.47 2.46 -5.14
CA ARG A 86 14.36 2.60 -6.59
C ARG A 86 13.06 3.26 -7.02
N GLY A 87 12.24 3.71 -6.05
CA GLY A 87 10.97 4.36 -6.35
C GLY A 87 9.80 3.40 -6.61
N ILE A 88 9.97 2.11 -6.38
CA ILE A 88 8.91 1.10 -6.64
C ILE A 88 7.74 1.29 -5.69
N GLY A 89 8.00 1.51 -4.41
CA GLY A 89 6.95 1.76 -3.42
C GLY A 89 6.13 3.01 -3.76
N ALA A 90 6.80 4.09 -4.13
CA ALA A 90 6.13 5.33 -4.55
C ALA A 90 5.29 5.11 -5.80
N ALA A 91 5.78 4.33 -6.77
CA ALA A 91 5.04 4.02 -7.99
C ALA A 91 3.77 3.23 -7.68
N LEU A 92 3.85 2.24 -6.77
CA LEU A 92 2.69 1.46 -6.34
C LEU A 92 1.64 2.34 -5.66
N VAL A 93 2.05 3.21 -4.72
CA VAL A 93 1.14 4.13 -4.03
C VAL A 93 0.49 5.08 -5.04
N THR A 94 1.27 5.67 -5.93
CA THR A 94 0.75 6.57 -6.97
C THR A 94 -0.28 5.88 -7.86
N TRP A 95 -0.02 4.65 -8.24
CA TRP A 95 -0.97 3.87 -9.05
C TRP A 95 -2.31 3.69 -8.32
N LEU A 96 -2.24 3.33 -7.03
CA LEU A 96 -3.43 3.13 -6.20
C LEU A 96 -4.16 4.45 -5.93
N GLU A 97 -3.45 5.54 -5.71
CA GLU A 97 -4.05 6.87 -5.53
C GLU A 97 -4.80 7.33 -6.79
N LYS A 98 -4.23 7.10 -7.96
CA LYS A 98 -4.90 7.41 -9.23
C LYS A 98 -6.19 6.61 -9.39
N ALA A 99 -6.16 5.33 -9.02
CA ALA A 99 -7.35 4.50 -9.05
C ALA A 99 -8.43 5.02 -8.09
N ALA A 100 -8.03 5.49 -6.90
CA ALA A 100 -8.93 6.11 -5.94
C ALA A 100 -9.62 7.35 -6.53
N LEU A 101 -8.85 8.24 -7.14
CA LEU A 101 -9.38 9.45 -7.79
C LEU A 101 -10.37 9.12 -8.90
N VAL A 102 -10.06 8.13 -9.73
CA VAL A 102 -10.97 7.67 -10.79
C VAL A 102 -12.28 7.16 -10.21
N SER A 103 -12.23 6.52 -9.03
CA SER A 103 -13.42 6.05 -8.32
C SER A 103 -14.20 7.15 -7.61
N GLY A 104 -13.69 8.39 -7.60
CA GLY A 104 -14.30 9.51 -6.89
C GLY A 104 -13.93 9.59 -5.42
N VAL A 105 -12.89 8.85 -4.98
CA VAL A 105 -12.42 8.82 -3.60
C VAL A 105 -11.22 9.75 -3.46
N GLY A 106 -11.30 10.71 -2.54
CA GLY A 106 -10.25 11.70 -2.34
C GLY A 106 -9.45 11.58 -1.06
N GLN A 107 -9.78 10.60 -0.20
CA GLN A 107 -9.10 10.39 1.07
C GLN A 107 -8.46 9.00 1.09
N VAL A 108 -7.17 8.92 1.44
CA VAL A 108 -6.49 7.64 1.64
C VAL A 108 -5.93 7.61 3.06
N TYR A 109 -6.12 6.50 3.76
CA TYR A 109 -5.50 6.29 5.06
C TYR A 109 -4.81 4.93 5.12
N LEU A 110 -3.89 4.81 6.05
CA LEU A 110 -3.12 3.60 6.29
C LEU A 110 -2.69 3.53 7.75
N GLU A 111 -2.22 2.37 8.19
CA GLU A 111 -1.56 2.19 9.47
C GLU A 111 -0.14 1.67 9.23
N ALA A 112 0.80 2.25 9.96
CA ALA A 112 2.19 1.78 10.02
C ALA A 112 2.51 1.40 11.46
N ARG A 113 3.42 0.44 11.66
CA ARG A 113 3.88 0.12 13.01
C ARG A 113 4.53 1.36 13.63
N MET A 114 4.23 1.63 14.89
CA MET A 114 4.81 2.76 15.63
C MET A 114 6.34 2.74 15.54
N SER A 115 6.94 1.56 15.65
CA SER A 115 8.39 1.37 15.63
C SER A 115 9.01 1.44 14.23
N ASN A 116 8.20 1.42 13.17
CA ASN A 116 8.73 1.43 11.80
C ASN A 116 8.95 2.86 11.31
N LEU A 117 10.05 3.45 11.78
CA LEU A 117 10.39 4.85 11.45
C LEU A 117 10.63 5.05 9.96
N GLN A 118 11.17 4.04 9.29
CA GLN A 118 11.46 4.10 7.86
C GLN A 118 10.17 4.19 7.03
N ALA A 119 9.17 3.35 7.35
CA ALA A 119 7.87 3.39 6.68
C ALA A 119 7.15 4.72 6.95
N ARG A 120 7.18 5.19 8.21
CA ARG A 120 6.55 6.46 8.57
C ARG A 120 7.17 7.63 7.79
N ALA A 121 8.49 7.65 7.65
CA ALA A 121 9.19 8.68 6.87
C ALA A 121 8.85 8.56 5.37
N PHE A 122 8.78 7.34 4.85
CA PHE A 122 8.39 7.09 3.46
C PHE A 122 7.01 7.67 3.14
N TYR A 123 6.02 7.39 3.98
CA TYR A 123 4.67 7.90 3.76
C TYR A 123 4.59 9.43 3.92
N ARG A 124 5.32 10.00 4.86
CA ARG A 124 5.39 11.46 5.00
C ARG A 124 5.91 12.12 3.73
N GLN A 125 6.92 11.55 3.09
CA GLN A 125 7.44 12.08 1.83
C GLN A 125 6.41 12.03 0.70
N LEU A 126 5.48 11.08 0.76
CA LEU A 126 4.40 10.97 -0.22
C LEU A 126 3.19 11.87 0.10
N GLY A 127 3.27 12.66 1.16
CA GLY A 127 2.22 13.59 1.54
C GLY A 127 1.25 13.08 2.60
N TYR A 128 1.51 11.91 3.18
CA TYR A 128 0.71 11.41 4.31
C TYR A 128 1.17 12.07 5.60
N ARG A 129 0.21 12.34 6.49
CA ARG A 129 0.48 12.90 7.81
C ARG A 129 -0.07 11.97 8.88
N GLU A 130 0.58 11.93 10.04
CA GLU A 130 0.14 11.15 11.17
C GLU A 130 -1.08 11.81 11.81
N VAL A 131 -2.18 11.06 11.95
CA VAL A 131 -3.43 11.61 12.47
C VAL A 131 -3.87 10.96 13.78
N GLN A 132 -3.42 9.75 14.08
CA GLN A 132 -3.87 9.02 15.26
C GLN A 132 -2.92 7.89 15.61
N THR A 133 -2.72 7.66 16.92
CA THR A 133 -2.11 6.41 17.41
C THR A 133 -3.23 5.41 17.69
N VAL A 134 -3.03 4.16 17.25
CA VAL A 134 -4.00 3.08 17.43
C VAL A 134 -3.36 2.01 18.32
N PRO A 135 -3.64 2.00 19.65
CA PRO A 135 -3.04 1.01 20.56
C PRO A 135 -3.42 -0.41 20.15
N GLY A 136 -2.44 -1.33 20.19
CA GLY A 136 -2.68 -2.74 19.92
C GLY A 136 -3.15 -3.07 18.52
N TYR A 137 -2.98 -2.16 17.54
CA TYR A 137 -3.48 -2.36 16.18
C TYR A 137 -2.96 -3.66 15.55
N TYR A 138 -1.68 -3.96 15.75
CA TYR A 138 -1.07 -5.15 15.20
C TYR A 138 -1.24 -6.32 16.16
N GLN A 139 -2.36 -7.02 16.03
CA GLN A 139 -2.70 -8.25 16.76
C GLN A 139 -2.65 -8.09 18.30
N GLY A 140 -2.94 -6.87 18.79
CA GLY A 140 -2.88 -6.57 20.21
C GLY A 140 -1.48 -6.45 20.80
N VAL A 141 -0.44 -6.63 19.99
CA VAL A 141 0.96 -6.68 20.44
C VAL A 141 1.67 -5.35 20.27
N GLU A 142 1.45 -4.67 19.16
CA GLU A 142 2.15 -3.44 18.83
C GLU A 142 1.18 -2.35 18.40
N PRO A 143 1.38 -1.09 18.85
CA PRO A 143 0.56 0.02 18.39
C PRO A 143 0.87 0.39 16.95
N GLY A 144 -0.14 0.90 16.25
CA GLY A 144 -0.03 1.46 14.93
C GLY A 144 -0.15 2.98 14.95
N VAL A 145 0.38 3.62 13.93
CA VAL A 145 0.15 5.03 13.63
C VAL A 145 -0.71 5.10 12.40
N ARG A 146 -1.89 5.76 12.52
CA ARG A 146 -2.73 6.03 11.36
C ARG A 146 -2.24 7.28 10.66
N MET A 147 -2.08 7.17 9.35
CA MET A 147 -1.65 8.26 8.49
C MET A 147 -2.70 8.46 7.39
N ALA A 148 -2.86 9.71 6.95
CA ALA A 148 -3.87 10.04 5.96
C ALA A 148 -3.38 11.10 4.98
N LYS A 149 -3.94 11.08 3.78
CA LYS A 149 -3.65 12.03 2.72
C LYS A 149 -4.94 12.43 2.02
N ASP A 150 -5.11 13.73 1.79
CA ASP A 150 -6.21 14.28 0.99
C ASP A 150 -5.73 14.48 -0.44
N LEU A 151 -6.18 13.61 -1.34
CA LEU A 151 -5.76 13.63 -2.75
C LEU A 151 -6.33 14.85 -3.50
N TRP A 152 -7.49 15.34 -3.09
CA TRP A 152 -8.11 16.50 -3.75
C TRP A 152 -7.40 17.79 -3.37
N LEU A 153 -6.95 17.91 -2.13
CA LEU A 153 -6.22 19.08 -1.66
C LEU A 153 -4.90 19.24 -2.42
N ASP A 154 -4.16 18.17 -2.57
CA ASP A 154 -2.90 18.14 -3.33
C ASP A 154 -3.13 18.53 -4.79
N ARG A 155 -4.21 18.03 -5.40
CA ARG A 155 -4.57 18.32 -6.78
C ARG A 155 -5.01 19.79 -6.96
N GLY A 156 -5.81 20.32 -6.02
CA GLY A 156 -6.26 21.71 -6.04
C GLY A 156 -5.11 22.71 -6.00
N ILE A 157 -4.09 22.42 -5.20
CA ILE A 157 -2.90 23.27 -5.14
C ILE A 157 -2.19 23.32 -6.50
N ASN A 158 -2.13 22.20 -7.21
CA ASN A 158 -1.50 22.15 -8.53
C ASN A 158 -2.32 22.87 -9.61
N GLU A 159 -3.64 22.87 -9.48
CA GLU A 159 -4.53 23.57 -10.43
C GLU A 159 -4.50 25.09 -10.28
N ASP A 160 -4.31 25.56 -9.05
CA ASP A 160 -4.27 27.00 -8.77
C ASP A 160 -2.99 27.70 -9.25
N PHE A 161 -1.95 26.94 -9.59
CA PHE A 161 -0.67 27.45 -10.07
C PHE A 161 -0.46 27.28 -11.58
N THR A 162 -1.44 26.78 -12.28
CA THR A 162 -1.42 26.67 -13.75
C THR A 162 -2.34 27.71 -14.40
#